data_d87e42029003f613b159bbe98380e9d2
#
_entry.id   d87e42029003f613b159bbe98380e9d2
#
_cell.length_a   1.000
_cell.length_b   1.000
_cell.length_c   1.000
_cell.angle_alpha   90.00
_cell.angle_beta   90.00
_cell.angle_gamma   90.00
#
_symmetry.space_group_name_H-M   'P 1'
#
loop_
_entity.id
_entity.type
_entity.pdbx_description
1 polymer ?
#
loop_
_entity_poly.entity_id
_entity_poly.type
_entity_poly.pdbx_seq_one_letter_code
_entity_poly.pdbx_strand_id
1 'polypeptide(L)'
;MDFTFTEEQQAAVEAARAVFADVTPDGVPSPALTPGAVADDFDRPLWAKLAGSDLLGLVLAEEHGGAGLDAIALCLVLREAGRVLARVPLLEHCAAAMAVQAHGSPELAAALLPAAGRGTLVLTAAAHGRSGHDPAELAVTARLDGGEWILEGTQTAVPWAQNADWIAVPAHTGEGEAVLAFVPRTAEGLALAEQVSTSGERLAELALDGVRVERTHLIDNPEAWERLRLLLATGTCALALGLGEAVLGMTSQYTGKREQFGFPVATFQAVAVQAADRYIDLRAMEVTLWQAAWRLDAATGGAGGPLPSPGDVAVAKIWASEGVRRVVQTAQHLHGGFGADTDYPLHRYHAWAKQLELQLGPAAAHEEALGDLLAAHPLA
;
A
#
# COMPACT_ATOMS: atom_id res chain seq x y z
N MET A 1 -9.23 2.25 -26.35
CA MET A 1 -8.47 2.34 -25.11
C MET A 1 -7.31 1.37 -25.25
N ASP A 2 -6.09 1.84 -25.14
CA ASP A 2 -4.90 0.98 -25.17
C ASP A 2 -4.62 0.48 -23.75
N PHE A 3 -4.48 -0.82 -23.57
CA PHE A 3 -4.18 -1.46 -22.28
C PHE A 3 -2.74 -1.99 -22.23
N THR A 4 -1.89 -1.57 -23.16
CA THR A 4 -0.47 -1.94 -23.15
C THR A 4 0.31 -0.96 -22.26
N PHE A 5 1.27 -1.49 -21.53
CA PHE A 5 2.20 -0.66 -20.74
C PHE A 5 3.25 -0.03 -21.67
N THR A 6 3.69 1.18 -21.34
CA THR A 6 4.76 1.87 -22.09
C THR A 6 6.10 1.14 -21.93
N GLU A 7 7.07 1.48 -22.79
CA GLU A 7 8.43 0.91 -22.69
C GLU A 7 9.08 1.26 -21.34
N GLU A 8 8.88 2.48 -20.84
CA GLU A 8 9.39 2.93 -19.55
C GLU A 8 8.74 2.17 -18.38
N GLN A 9 7.42 1.95 -18.43
CA GLN A 9 6.73 1.15 -17.44
C GLN A 9 7.21 -0.31 -17.44
N GLN A 10 7.46 -0.89 -18.63
CA GLN A 10 8.02 -2.24 -18.74
C GLN A 10 9.46 -2.32 -18.22
N ALA A 11 10.30 -1.31 -18.51
CA ALA A 11 11.65 -1.22 -17.98
C ALA A 11 11.66 -1.13 -16.44
N ALA A 12 10.71 -0.40 -15.84
CA ALA A 12 10.54 -0.34 -14.39
C ALA A 12 10.20 -1.72 -13.79
N VAL A 13 9.35 -2.51 -14.46
CA VAL A 13 9.04 -3.90 -14.05
C VAL A 13 10.28 -4.79 -14.10
N GLU A 14 11.07 -4.69 -15.17
CA GLU A 14 12.30 -5.49 -15.31
C GLU A 14 13.32 -5.13 -14.24
N ALA A 15 13.52 -3.84 -13.97
CA ALA A 15 14.37 -3.37 -12.88
C ALA A 15 13.89 -3.88 -11.51
N ALA A 16 12.59 -3.78 -11.23
CA ALA A 16 12.00 -4.28 -10.00
C ALA A 16 12.21 -5.80 -9.84
N ARG A 17 11.99 -6.59 -10.88
CA ARG A 17 12.25 -8.04 -10.87
C ARG A 17 13.70 -8.36 -10.56
N ALA A 18 14.64 -7.61 -11.14
CA ALA A 18 16.06 -7.80 -10.88
C ALA A 18 16.42 -7.48 -9.42
N VAL A 19 15.86 -6.39 -8.87
CA VAL A 19 16.10 -5.99 -7.47
C VAL A 19 15.50 -7.00 -6.49
N PHE A 20 14.31 -7.54 -6.78
CA PHE A 20 13.59 -8.47 -5.90
C PHE A 20 13.98 -9.95 -6.12
N ALA A 21 14.86 -10.29 -7.08
CA ALA A 21 15.18 -11.66 -7.45
C ALA A 21 15.71 -12.51 -6.29
N ASP A 22 16.48 -11.90 -5.38
CA ASP A 22 17.09 -12.58 -4.24
C ASP A 22 16.26 -12.45 -2.94
N VAL A 23 15.11 -11.78 -2.99
CA VAL A 23 14.23 -11.62 -1.81
C VAL A 23 13.38 -12.87 -1.63
N THR A 24 13.41 -13.41 -0.41
CA THR A 24 12.61 -14.59 -0.09
C THR A 24 11.67 -14.31 1.09
N PRO A 25 10.47 -14.92 1.10
CA PRO A 25 9.54 -14.78 2.22
C PRO A 25 10.05 -15.37 3.54
N ASP A 26 11.14 -16.17 3.51
CA ASP A 26 11.66 -16.84 4.71
C ASP A 26 12.19 -15.88 5.76
N GLY A 27 12.63 -14.69 5.36
CA GLY A 27 13.05 -13.61 6.25
C GLY A 27 11.92 -12.85 6.94
N VAL A 28 10.66 -13.10 6.54
CA VAL A 28 9.50 -12.42 7.12
C VAL A 28 9.17 -13.05 8.48
N PRO A 29 8.99 -12.23 9.55
CA PRO A 29 8.57 -12.75 10.86
C PRO A 29 7.25 -13.52 10.78
N SER A 30 7.07 -14.47 11.68
CA SER A 30 5.84 -15.23 11.80
C SER A 30 5.39 -15.37 13.27
N PRO A 31 4.66 -14.38 13.80
CA PRO A 31 4.19 -14.41 15.19
C PRO A 31 3.29 -15.60 15.52
N ALA A 32 2.59 -16.13 14.53
CA ALA A 32 1.74 -17.30 14.68
C ALA A 32 2.54 -18.58 15.00
N LEU A 33 3.79 -18.65 14.57
CA LEU A 33 4.66 -19.80 14.76
C LEU A 33 5.69 -19.59 15.87
N THR A 34 6.21 -18.37 15.95
CA THR A 34 7.17 -17.96 16.98
C THR A 34 6.55 -16.80 17.76
N PRO A 35 5.92 -17.06 18.92
CA PRO A 35 5.33 -15.99 19.73
C PRO A 35 6.35 -14.88 19.99
N GLY A 36 5.96 -13.63 19.72
CA GLY A 36 6.83 -12.47 19.86
C GLY A 36 7.80 -12.24 18.70
N ALA A 37 7.70 -12.98 17.59
CA ALA A 37 8.45 -12.70 16.38
C ALA A 37 7.98 -11.37 15.78
N VAL A 38 8.84 -10.36 15.84
CA VAL A 38 8.59 -8.98 15.35
C VAL A 38 9.78 -8.55 14.52
N ALA A 39 9.52 -7.86 13.43
CA ALA A 39 10.56 -7.25 12.62
C ALA A 39 11.20 -6.06 13.34
N ASP A 40 12.52 -5.97 13.35
CA ASP A 40 13.23 -4.87 14.00
C ASP A 40 13.25 -3.59 13.14
N ASP A 41 13.44 -3.75 11.84
CA ASP A 41 13.51 -2.66 10.85
C ASP A 41 13.01 -3.19 9.50
N PHE A 42 12.83 -2.29 8.54
CA PHE A 42 12.69 -2.71 7.14
C PHE A 42 14.03 -3.19 6.57
N ASP A 43 13.99 -3.85 5.42
CA ASP A 43 15.19 -4.37 4.74
C ASP A 43 16.02 -3.21 4.16
N ARG A 44 16.97 -2.69 4.95
CA ARG A 44 17.89 -1.61 4.55
C ARG A 44 18.76 -1.96 3.35
N PRO A 45 19.34 -3.17 3.22
CA PRO A 45 20.02 -3.60 2.02
C PRO A 45 19.15 -3.55 0.76
N LEU A 46 17.91 -4.04 0.85
CA LEU A 46 16.96 -3.99 -0.25
C LEU A 46 16.57 -2.55 -0.60
N TRP A 47 16.37 -1.68 0.41
CA TRP A 47 16.13 -0.26 0.20
C TRP A 47 17.25 0.43 -0.56
N ALA A 48 18.51 0.12 -0.22
CA ALA A 48 19.66 0.65 -0.94
C ALA A 48 19.73 0.14 -2.39
N LYS A 49 19.32 -1.12 -2.66
CA LYS A 49 19.21 -1.63 -4.04
C LYS A 49 18.12 -0.90 -4.84
N LEU A 50 16.95 -0.64 -4.22
CA LEU A 50 15.87 0.13 -4.84
C LEU A 50 16.32 1.55 -5.19
N ALA A 51 17.02 2.22 -4.27
CA ALA A 51 17.59 3.54 -4.50
C ALA A 51 18.63 3.52 -5.65
N GLY A 52 19.55 2.55 -5.64
CA GLY A 52 20.58 2.39 -6.67
C GLY A 52 20.05 2.00 -8.05
N SER A 53 18.78 1.59 -8.14
CA SER A 53 18.07 1.27 -9.38
C SER A 53 17.03 2.34 -9.76
N ASP A 54 17.08 3.52 -9.15
CA ASP A 54 16.19 4.66 -9.34
C ASP A 54 14.68 4.38 -9.11
N LEU A 55 14.36 3.26 -8.44
CA LEU A 55 12.99 2.85 -8.20
C LEU A 55 12.29 3.67 -7.10
N LEU A 56 13.04 4.34 -6.21
CA LEU A 56 12.46 5.24 -5.21
C LEU A 56 12.12 6.61 -5.82
N GLY A 57 12.85 7.04 -6.84
CA GLY A 57 12.59 8.26 -7.59
C GLY A 57 11.66 8.07 -8.79
N LEU A 58 11.17 6.85 -9.02
CA LEU A 58 10.39 6.47 -10.20
C LEU A 58 9.27 7.45 -10.55
N VAL A 59 8.51 7.90 -9.55
CA VAL A 59 7.33 8.76 -9.70
C VAL A 59 7.62 10.26 -9.52
N LEU A 60 8.87 10.60 -9.21
CA LEU A 60 9.27 11.99 -9.03
C LEU A 60 9.61 12.62 -10.39
N ALA A 61 9.32 13.90 -10.54
CA ALA A 61 9.70 14.67 -11.71
C ALA A 61 11.24 14.75 -11.86
N GLU A 62 11.72 14.95 -13.09
CA GLU A 62 13.14 15.07 -13.40
C GLU A 62 13.83 16.18 -12.61
N GLU A 63 13.14 17.29 -12.33
CA GLU A 63 13.67 18.40 -11.52
C GLU A 63 13.98 17.99 -10.07
N HIS A 64 13.37 16.91 -9.58
CA HIS A 64 13.63 16.32 -8.26
C HIS A 64 14.55 15.09 -8.36
N GLY A 65 15.09 14.81 -9.53
CA GLY A 65 15.99 13.68 -9.79
C GLY A 65 15.26 12.34 -10.00
N GLY A 66 13.99 12.37 -10.39
CA GLY A 66 13.18 11.19 -10.66
C GLY A 66 13.02 10.88 -12.16
N ALA A 67 12.23 9.85 -12.47
CA ALA A 67 11.94 9.41 -13.84
C ALA A 67 10.61 9.98 -14.41
N GLY A 68 9.82 10.66 -13.60
CA GLY A 68 8.56 11.29 -14.01
C GLY A 68 7.46 10.30 -14.41
N LEU A 69 7.53 9.05 -13.94
CA LEU A 69 6.52 8.04 -14.27
C LEU A 69 5.27 8.19 -13.39
N ASP A 70 4.25 7.43 -13.72
CA ASP A 70 2.89 7.55 -13.22
C ASP A 70 2.57 6.54 -12.09
N ALA A 71 1.32 6.60 -11.58
CA ALA A 71 0.83 5.67 -10.58
C ALA A 71 0.75 4.21 -11.11
N ILE A 72 0.62 4.01 -12.42
CA ILE A 72 0.64 2.68 -13.04
C ILE A 72 2.03 2.07 -12.87
N ALA A 73 3.10 2.82 -13.14
CA ALA A 73 4.47 2.37 -12.95
C ALA A 73 4.75 1.99 -11.49
N LEU A 74 4.29 2.81 -10.53
CA LEU A 74 4.38 2.48 -9.10
C LEU A 74 3.65 1.17 -8.78
N CYS A 75 2.42 0.99 -9.24
CA CYS A 75 1.65 -0.22 -9.01
C CYS A 75 2.31 -1.47 -9.62
N LEU A 76 2.95 -1.34 -10.78
CA LEU A 76 3.72 -2.42 -11.39
C LEU A 76 4.89 -2.86 -10.51
N VAL A 77 5.64 -1.91 -9.94
CA VAL A 77 6.76 -2.20 -9.02
C VAL A 77 6.24 -2.79 -7.70
N LEU A 78 5.15 -2.25 -7.14
CA LEU A 78 4.51 -2.77 -5.93
C LEU A 78 3.96 -4.19 -6.11
N ARG A 79 3.45 -4.53 -7.30
CA ARG A 79 3.04 -5.91 -7.63
C ARG A 79 4.22 -6.88 -7.50
N GLU A 80 5.39 -6.54 -8.03
CA GLU A 80 6.59 -7.37 -7.89
C GLU A 80 7.08 -7.44 -6.43
N ALA A 81 6.99 -6.35 -5.66
CA ALA A 81 7.29 -6.33 -4.23
C ALA A 81 6.35 -7.26 -3.43
N GLY A 82 5.04 -7.25 -3.74
CA GLY A 82 4.04 -8.11 -3.11
C GLY A 82 4.28 -9.60 -3.34
N ARG A 83 4.83 -9.98 -4.50
CA ARG A 83 5.15 -11.38 -4.84
C ARG A 83 6.15 -12.03 -3.89
N VAL A 84 7.06 -11.24 -3.34
CA VAL A 84 8.16 -11.72 -2.48
C VAL A 84 8.02 -11.26 -1.02
N LEU A 85 6.91 -10.60 -0.67
CA LEU A 85 6.69 -9.97 0.63
C LEU A 85 7.85 -9.03 1.01
N ALA A 86 8.23 -8.13 0.08
CA ALA A 86 9.34 -7.21 0.29
C ALA A 86 9.04 -6.26 1.46
N ARG A 87 9.93 -6.27 2.47
CA ARG A 87 9.76 -5.50 3.70
C ARG A 87 10.44 -4.13 3.60
N VAL A 88 9.84 -3.24 2.83
CA VAL A 88 10.33 -1.87 2.60
C VAL A 88 9.16 -0.88 2.53
N PRO A 89 9.33 0.37 2.99
CA PRO A 89 8.29 1.40 3.02
C PRO A 89 7.97 1.99 1.63
N LEU A 90 8.03 1.19 0.56
CA LEU A 90 7.98 1.67 -0.82
C LEU A 90 6.65 2.35 -1.16
N LEU A 91 5.53 1.78 -0.74
CA LEU A 91 4.20 2.34 -1.01
C LEU A 91 4.01 3.68 -0.32
N GLU A 92 4.19 3.71 0.99
CA GLU A 92 3.96 4.91 1.80
C GLU A 92 4.92 6.03 1.40
N HIS A 93 6.17 5.68 1.13
CA HIS A 93 7.21 6.60 0.71
C HIS A 93 6.88 7.27 -0.63
N CYS A 94 6.62 6.48 -1.66
CA CYS A 94 6.29 7.02 -2.98
C CYS A 94 4.96 7.80 -2.98
N ALA A 95 3.93 7.30 -2.29
CA ALA A 95 2.64 7.98 -2.21
C ALA A 95 2.74 9.34 -1.50
N ALA A 96 3.47 9.41 -0.38
CA ALA A 96 3.72 10.67 0.33
C ALA A 96 4.54 11.65 -0.53
N ALA A 97 5.57 11.16 -1.23
CA ALA A 97 6.37 11.96 -2.14
C ALA A 97 5.54 12.53 -3.32
N MET A 98 4.65 11.70 -3.90
CA MET A 98 3.71 12.15 -4.95
C MET A 98 2.74 13.21 -4.43
N ALA A 99 2.27 13.12 -3.19
CA ALA A 99 1.41 14.14 -2.59
C ALA A 99 2.16 15.48 -2.40
N VAL A 100 3.43 15.43 -1.96
CA VAL A 100 4.28 16.63 -1.87
C VAL A 100 4.52 17.23 -3.25
N GLN A 101 4.84 16.42 -4.25
CA GLN A 101 5.09 16.89 -5.61
C GLN A 101 3.87 17.59 -6.22
N ALA A 102 2.67 17.05 -5.98
CA ALA A 102 1.44 17.57 -6.58
C ALA A 102 0.89 18.83 -5.89
N HIS A 103 1.06 18.93 -4.56
CA HIS A 103 0.35 19.92 -3.76
C HIS A 103 1.24 20.65 -2.75
N GLY A 104 2.48 20.20 -2.53
CA GLY A 104 3.40 20.82 -1.59
C GLY A 104 3.90 22.19 -2.05
N SER A 105 4.35 23.01 -1.10
CA SER A 105 5.06 24.24 -1.44
C SER A 105 6.41 23.93 -2.13
N PRO A 106 6.94 24.84 -2.94
CA PRO A 106 8.28 24.66 -3.51
C PRO A 106 9.36 24.38 -2.46
N GLU A 107 9.24 25.00 -1.28
CA GLU A 107 10.15 24.80 -0.15
C GLU A 107 10.06 23.39 0.41
N LEU A 108 8.85 22.85 0.60
CA LEU A 108 8.64 21.47 1.05
C LEU A 108 9.15 20.47 0.02
N ALA A 109 8.83 20.68 -1.25
CA ALA A 109 9.30 19.83 -2.33
C ALA A 109 10.81 19.79 -2.41
N ALA A 110 11.48 20.96 -2.36
CA ALA A 110 12.95 21.04 -2.38
C ALA A 110 13.60 20.40 -1.14
N ALA A 111 12.95 20.46 0.01
CA ALA A 111 13.47 19.87 1.25
C ALA A 111 13.39 18.33 1.25
N LEU A 112 12.29 17.75 0.72
CA LEU A 112 12.01 16.33 0.88
C LEU A 112 12.32 15.51 -0.38
N LEU A 113 11.88 15.95 -1.58
CA LEU A 113 11.81 15.10 -2.75
C LEU A 113 13.19 14.61 -3.26
N PRO A 114 14.24 15.45 -3.36
CA PRO A 114 15.52 14.97 -3.83
C PRO A 114 16.18 13.95 -2.89
N ALA A 115 15.96 14.07 -1.58
CA ALA A 115 16.48 13.12 -0.58
C ALA A 115 15.64 11.84 -0.56
N ALA A 116 14.33 11.94 -0.75
CA ALA A 116 13.43 10.82 -0.89
C ALA A 116 13.77 9.98 -2.13
N GLY A 117 13.91 10.58 -3.31
CA GLY A 117 14.27 9.86 -4.54
C GLY A 117 15.58 9.11 -4.43
N ARG A 118 16.57 9.62 -3.69
CA ARG A 118 17.83 8.93 -3.40
C ARG A 118 17.75 7.91 -2.25
N GLY A 119 16.60 7.77 -1.59
CA GLY A 119 16.42 6.87 -0.45
C GLY A 119 17.19 7.26 0.82
N THR A 120 17.76 8.48 0.87
CA THR A 120 18.47 9.01 2.05
C THR A 120 17.53 9.62 3.09
N LEU A 121 16.26 9.78 2.74
CA LEU A 121 15.17 10.20 3.59
C LEU A 121 13.99 9.23 3.36
N VAL A 122 13.37 8.79 4.44
CA VAL A 122 12.24 7.84 4.41
C VAL A 122 10.95 8.55 4.83
N LEU A 123 9.95 8.49 3.97
CA LEU A 123 8.60 8.98 4.24
C LEU A 123 7.68 7.83 4.62
N THR A 124 6.70 8.09 5.49
CA THR A 124 5.54 7.24 5.72
C THR A 124 4.26 8.06 5.84
N ALA A 125 3.11 7.39 5.97
CA ALA A 125 1.81 8.04 6.06
C ALA A 125 0.96 7.45 7.18
N ALA A 126 0.33 8.32 7.97
CA ALA A 126 -0.60 7.99 9.04
C ALA A 126 -2.05 8.08 8.51
N ALA A 127 -2.51 7.01 7.85
CA ALA A 127 -3.74 7.04 7.04
C ALA A 127 -4.87 6.13 7.57
N HIS A 128 -4.84 5.72 8.84
CA HIS A 128 -5.79 4.75 9.38
C HIS A 128 -6.77 5.33 10.41
N GLY A 129 -6.73 6.63 10.67
CA GLY A 129 -7.56 7.25 11.71
C GLY A 129 -7.25 6.70 13.11
N ARG A 130 -8.21 6.77 14.03
CA ARG A 130 -8.08 6.24 15.40
C ARG A 130 -8.32 4.76 15.50
N SER A 131 -9.20 4.22 14.68
CA SER A 131 -9.69 2.85 14.80
C SER A 131 -9.20 1.93 13.68
N GLY A 132 -8.73 2.47 12.57
CA GLY A 132 -8.38 1.73 11.36
C GLY A 132 -9.57 1.20 10.56
N HIS A 133 -10.80 1.55 10.96
CA HIS A 133 -12.03 1.05 10.30
C HIS A 133 -12.58 2.01 9.25
N ASP A 134 -12.41 3.30 9.45
CA ASP A 134 -12.84 4.33 8.50
C ASP A 134 -11.63 4.91 7.77
N PRO A 135 -11.43 4.58 6.49
CA PRO A 135 -10.28 5.07 5.71
C PRO A 135 -10.36 6.58 5.41
N ALA A 136 -11.47 7.23 5.69
CA ALA A 136 -11.65 8.68 5.51
C ALA A 136 -11.56 9.47 6.83
N GLU A 137 -11.39 8.80 7.98
CA GLU A 137 -11.37 9.45 9.28
C GLU A 137 -10.21 10.45 9.40
N LEU A 138 -10.54 11.71 9.72
CA LEU A 138 -9.57 12.74 10.09
C LEU A 138 -9.48 12.81 11.62
N ALA A 139 -8.60 12.01 12.20
CA ALA A 139 -8.48 11.80 13.64
C ALA A 139 -7.57 12.80 14.36
N VAL A 140 -6.99 13.74 13.60
CA VAL A 140 -6.10 14.79 14.11
C VAL A 140 -6.70 16.15 13.78
N THR A 141 -6.66 17.06 14.74
CA THR A 141 -7.03 18.47 14.55
C THR A 141 -5.80 19.30 14.21
N ALA A 142 -5.95 20.30 13.35
CA ALA A 142 -4.93 21.29 13.05
C ALA A 142 -5.45 22.69 13.39
N ARG A 143 -4.75 23.40 14.27
CA ARG A 143 -5.08 24.76 14.69
C ARG A 143 -3.92 25.70 14.45
N LEU A 144 -4.18 26.85 13.82
CA LEU A 144 -3.16 27.87 13.60
C LEU A 144 -2.94 28.69 14.88
N ASP A 145 -1.69 28.83 15.31
CA ASP A 145 -1.28 29.60 16.49
C ASP A 145 0.08 30.27 16.26
N GLY A 146 0.12 31.59 16.34
CA GLY A 146 1.38 32.34 16.23
C GLY A 146 2.14 32.19 14.90
N GLY A 147 1.50 31.69 13.85
CA GLY A 147 2.12 31.48 12.55
C GLY A 147 2.57 30.03 12.28
N GLU A 148 2.44 29.14 13.25
CA GLU A 148 2.64 27.69 13.14
C GLU A 148 1.31 26.96 13.29
N TRP A 149 1.26 25.73 12.77
CA TRP A 149 0.16 24.80 13.01
C TRP A 149 0.42 23.97 14.26
N ILE A 150 -0.60 23.77 15.07
CA ILE A 150 -0.59 22.89 16.24
C ILE A 150 -1.45 21.69 15.93
N LEU A 151 -0.87 20.49 16.01
CA LEU A 151 -1.58 19.25 15.80
C LEU A 151 -1.89 18.55 17.12
N GLU A 152 -3.14 18.07 17.26
CA GLU A 152 -3.61 17.29 18.39
C GLU A 152 -4.46 16.11 17.92
N GLY A 153 -4.22 14.91 18.44
CA GLY A 153 -5.00 13.73 18.09
C GLY A 153 -4.19 12.44 18.11
N THR A 154 -4.79 11.39 17.55
CA THR A 154 -4.18 10.07 17.52
C THR A 154 -4.38 9.43 16.17
N GLN A 155 -3.35 8.74 15.66
CA GLN A 155 -3.42 7.87 14.48
C GLN A 155 -2.96 6.48 14.85
N THR A 156 -3.67 5.44 14.43
CA THR A 156 -3.31 4.05 14.70
C THR A 156 -2.69 3.35 13.50
N ALA A 157 -2.05 2.23 13.76
CA ALA A 157 -1.54 1.30 12.76
C ALA A 157 -0.66 1.95 11.66
N VAL A 158 0.12 2.96 12.03
CA VAL A 158 1.00 3.68 11.10
C VAL A 158 2.20 2.80 10.76
N PRO A 159 2.36 2.38 9.49
CA PRO A 159 3.45 1.53 9.08
C PRO A 159 4.77 2.29 9.10
N TRP A 160 5.86 1.62 9.44
CA TRP A 160 7.24 2.13 9.39
C TRP A 160 7.53 3.38 10.22
N ALA A 161 6.61 3.82 11.08
CA ALA A 161 6.73 5.08 11.81
C ALA A 161 8.00 5.17 12.67
N GLN A 162 8.47 4.04 13.22
CA GLN A 162 9.70 3.99 14.03
C GLN A 162 10.96 4.24 13.20
N ASN A 163 10.91 4.01 11.89
CA ASN A 163 12.05 3.99 10.99
C ASN A 163 12.00 5.10 9.92
N ALA A 164 10.85 5.78 9.77
CA ALA A 164 10.69 6.91 8.88
C ALA A 164 11.35 8.19 9.45
N ASP A 165 11.77 9.09 8.59
CA ASP A 165 12.26 10.42 8.96
C ASP A 165 11.12 11.42 9.08
N TRP A 166 10.12 11.32 8.19
CA TRP A 166 8.94 12.16 8.16
C TRP A 166 7.67 11.34 8.00
N ILE A 167 6.61 11.81 8.65
CA ILE A 167 5.29 11.18 8.65
C ILE A 167 4.29 12.17 8.05
N ALA A 168 3.62 11.77 6.98
CA ALA A 168 2.48 12.50 6.44
C ALA A 168 1.25 12.23 7.32
N VAL A 169 0.73 13.26 7.96
CA VAL A 169 -0.38 13.18 8.92
C VAL A 169 -1.56 13.99 8.39
N PRO A 170 -2.67 13.34 8.00
CA PRO A 170 -3.89 14.04 7.67
C PRO A 170 -4.53 14.60 8.93
N ALA A 171 -5.01 15.84 8.85
CA ALA A 171 -5.68 16.51 9.92
C ALA A 171 -6.87 17.34 9.37
N HIS A 172 -7.75 17.79 10.24
CA HIS A 172 -8.80 18.74 9.89
C HIS A 172 -8.64 20.05 10.63
N THR A 173 -8.96 21.14 9.94
CA THR A 173 -9.04 22.47 10.56
C THR A 173 -10.31 22.63 11.41
N GLY A 174 -10.42 23.72 12.17
CA GLY A 174 -11.64 24.02 12.93
C GLY A 174 -12.89 24.17 12.07
N GLU A 175 -12.74 24.41 10.77
CA GLU A 175 -13.82 24.49 9.78
C GLU A 175 -14.15 23.12 9.15
N GLY A 176 -13.38 22.07 9.52
CA GLY A 176 -13.56 20.70 9.02
C GLY A 176 -12.86 20.41 7.68
N GLU A 177 -12.10 21.37 7.14
CA GLU A 177 -11.32 21.16 5.92
C GLU A 177 -10.11 20.25 6.19
N ALA A 178 -9.86 19.32 5.25
CA ALA A 178 -8.71 18.44 5.34
C ALA A 178 -7.42 19.17 4.96
N VAL A 179 -6.38 18.94 5.75
CA VAL A 179 -5.00 19.38 5.49
C VAL A 179 -4.05 18.21 5.66
N LEU A 180 -2.87 18.29 5.04
CA LEU A 180 -1.86 17.25 5.15
C LEU A 180 -0.57 17.82 5.72
N ALA A 181 -0.23 17.44 6.95
CA ALA A 181 0.98 17.88 7.62
C ALA A 181 2.12 16.87 7.45
N PHE A 182 3.33 17.35 7.22
CA PHE A 182 4.55 16.56 7.23
C PHE A 182 5.28 16.80 8.54
N VAL A 183 5.31 15.78 9.40
CA VAL A 183 5.82 15.85 10.77
C VAL A 183 7.12 15.06 10.86
N PRO A 184 8.24 15.70 11.30
CA PRO A 184 9.45 14.93 11.61
C PRO A 184 9.17 13.92 12.72
N ARG A 185 9.68 12.70 12.59
CA ARG A 185 9.49 11.65 13.62
C ARG A 185 10.00 12.08 15.01
N THR A 186 10.93 13.01 15.06
CA THR A 186 11.54 13.54 16.29
C THR A 186 10.86 14.81 16.79
N ALA A 187 9.71 15.19 16.25
CA ALA A 187 9.01 16.41 16.66
C ALA A 187 8.62 16.34 18.14
N GLU A 188 8.77 17.48 18.83
CA GLU A 188 8.31 17.61 20.22
C GLU A 188 6.77 17.47 20.27
N GLY A 189 6.27 16.74 21.27
CA GLY A 189 4.84 16.43 21.38
C GLY A 189 4.37 15.21 20.57
N LEU A 190 5.24 14.60 19.74
CA LEU A 190 4.93 13.35 19.06
C LEU A 190 5.43 12.15 19.88
N ALA A 191 4.52 11.26 20.25
CA ALA A 191 4.84 10.00 20.91
C ALA A 191 4.43 8.82 20.01
N LEU A 192 5.26 7.78 20.00
CA LEU A 192 5.03 6.54 19.26
C LEU A 192 4.83 5.39 20.26
N ALA A 193 3.68 4.74 20.22
CA ALA A 193 3.46 3.48 20.92
C ALA A 193 3.54 2.31 19.93
N GLU A 194 4.31 1.29 20.29
CA GLU A 194 4.50 0.13 19.42
C GLU A 194 3.21 -0.67 19.26
N GLN A 195 2.90 -1.00 18.03
CA GLN A 195 1.87 -1.96 17.64
C GLN A 195 2.51 -3.01 16.74
N VAL A 196 1.96 -4.21 16.71
CA VAL A 196 2.44 -5.31 15.87
C VAL A 196 1.29 -5.89 15.09
N SER A 197 1.47 -6.02 13.79
CA SER A 197 0.48 -6.65 12.92
C SER A 197 0.51 -8.19 13.05
N THR A 198 -0.50 -8.84 12.49
CA THR A 198 -0.54 -10.32 12.42
C THR A 198 0.58 -10.90 11.55
N SER A 199 1.18 -10.11 10.68
CA SER A 199 2.34 -10.50 9.86
C SER A 199 3.68 -10.39 10.60
N GLY A 200 3.70 -9.79 11.81
CA GLY A 200 4.92 -9.52 12.56
C GLY A 200 5.60 -8.19 12.19
N GLU A 201 4.97 -7.40 11.32
CA GLU A 201 5.49 -6.07 11.00
C GLU A 201 5.16 -5.07 12.11
N ARG A 202 6.11 -4.20 12.42
CA ARG A 202 5.92 -3.10 13.36
C ARG A 202 5.06 -2.01 12.74
N LEU A 203 4.07 -1.62 13.53
CA LEU A 203 3.25 -0.45 13.30
C LEU A 203 3.39 0.47 14.51
N ALA A 204 2.84 1.66 14.43
CA ALA A 204 2.77 2.55 15.59
C ALA A 204 1.40 3.18 15.75
N GLU A 205 1.01 3.38 16.99
CA GLU A 205 0.08 4.43 17.33
C GLU A 205 0.87 5.73 17.50
N LEU A 206 0.44 6.79 16.84
CA LEU A 206 0.96 8.15 16.99
C LEU A 206 0.03 8.92 17.93
N ALA A 207 0.57 9.45 19.01
CA ALA A 207 -0.11 10.46 19.82
C ALA A 207 0.54 11.83 19.56
N LEU A 208 -0.27 12.78 19.09
CA LEU A 208 0.14 14.17 18.86
C LEU A 208 -0.47 15.03 19.97
N ASP A 209 0.39 15.62 20.79
CA ASP A 209 0.02 16.49 21.91
C ASP A 209 0.72 17.86 21.72
N GLY A 210 0.02 18.75 21.05
CA GLY A 210 0.53 20.08 20.75
C GLY A 210 1.72 20.12 19.80
N VAL A 211 1.82 19.16 18.85
CA VAL A 211 2.92 19.09 17.90
C VAL A 211 2.92 20.32 17.00
N ARG A 212 4.02 21.08 17.01
CA ARG A 212 4.19 22.28 16.19
C ARG A 212 4.73 21.94 14.82
N VAL A 213 4.06 22.49 13.79
CA VAL A 213 4.42 22.30 12.38
C VAL A 213 4.51 23.66 11.71
N GLU A 214 5.64 23.93 11.07
CA GLU A 214 5.83 25.15 10.28
C GLU A 214 4.82 25.19 9.12
N ARG A 215 4.41 26.38 8.70
CA ARG A 215 3.48 26.55 7.57
C ARG A 215 3.98 25.90 6.29
N THR A 216 5.28 25.91 6.08
CA THR A 216 5.92 25.30 4.91
C THR A 216 5.83 23.76 4.89
N HIS A 217 5.61 23.12 6.04
CA HIS A 217 5.47 21.67 6.18
C HIS A 217 4.01 21.21 6.24
N LEU A 218 3.05 22.09 5.99
CA LEU A 218 1.64 21.73 5.89
C LEU A 218 1.08 22.11 4.51
N ILE A 219 0.42 21.16 3.89
CA ILE A 219 -0.30 21.37 2.64
C ILE A 219 -1.75 21.69 2.99
N ASP A 220 -2.12 22.95 2.81
CA ASP A 220 -3.48 23.47 3.04
C ASP A 220 -4.32 23.33 1.74
N ASN A 221 -4.52 22.06 1.38
CA ASN A 221 -5.32 21.67 0.22
C ASN A 221 -5.95 20.29 0.49
N PRO A 222 -7.29 20.18 0.58
CA PRO A 222 -7.98 18.93 0.84
C PRO A 222 -7.71 17.85 -0.23
N GLU A 223 -7.41 18.24 -1.47
CA GLU A 223 -7.06 17.30 -2.54
C GLU A 223 -5.77 16.52 -2.24
N ALA A 224 -4.85 17.08 -1.46
CA ALA A 224 -3.61 16.41 -1.09
C ALA A 224 -3.85 15.15 -0.25
N TRP A 225 -4.74 15.25 0.75
CA TRP A 225 -5.15 14.10 1.55
C TRP A 225 -5.91 13.07 0.71
N GLU A 226 -6.87 13.52 -0.07
CA GLU A 226 -7.66 12.63 -0.92
C GLU A 226 -6.77 11.86 -1.89
N ARG A 227 -5.84 12.56 -2.56
CA ARG A 227 -4.90 11.92 -3.48
C ARG A 227 -3.99 10.90 -2.76
N LEU A 228 -3.43 11.27 -1.59
CA LEU A 228 -2.60 10.37 -0.80
C LEU A 228 -3.36 9.10 -0.42
N ARG A 229 -4.58 9.25 0.10
CA ARG A 229 -5.45 8.14 0.50
C ARG A 229 -5.75 7.19 -0.68
N LEU A 230 -6.08 7.74 -1.85
CA LEU A 230 -6.37 6.97 -3.05
C LEU A 230 -5.12 6.25 -3.58
N LEU A 231 -3.96 6.88 -3.56
CA LEU A 231 -2.68 6.27 -3.96
C LEU A 231 -2.32 5.10 -3.02
N LEU A 232 -2.45 5.29 -1.72
CA LEU A 232 -2.19 4.24 -0.72
C LEU A 232 -3.14 3.04 -0.92
N ALA A 233 -4.44 3.29 -1.12
CA ALA A 233 -5.41 2.23 -1.36
C ALA A 233 -5.11 1.46 -2.66
N THR A 234 -4.80 2.18 -3.75
CA THR A 234 -4.48 1.57 -5.05
C THR A 234 -3.17 0.78 -4.98
N GLY A 235 -2.14 1.30 -4.33
CA GLY A 235 -0.88 0.59 -4.13
C GLY A 235 -1.03 -0.66 -3.24
N THR A 236 -1.92 -0.61 -2.23
CA THR A 236 -2.29 -1.81 -1.44
C THR A 236 -2.93 -2.89 -2.32
N CYS A 237 -3.76 -2.50 -3.30
CA CYS A 237 -4.32 -3.45 -4.27
C CYS A 237 -3.22 -4.10 -5.14
N ALA A 238 -2.19 -3.34 -5.52
CA ALA A 238 -1.07 -3.85 -6.29
C ALA A 238 -0.24 -4.87 -5.49
N LEU A 239 0.07 -4.58 -4.22
CA LEU A 239 0.73 -5.52 -3.30
C LEU A 239 -0.09 -6.80 -3.14
N ALA A 240 -1.41 -6.67 -2.93
CA ALA A 240 -2.32 -7.81 -2.78
C ALA A 240 -2.40 -8.69 -4.05
N LEU A 241 -2.40 -8.07 -5.24
CA LEU A 241 -2.36 -8.78 -6.50
C LEU A 241 -1.07 -9.60 -6.64
N GLY A 242 0.08 -8.98 -6.42
CA GLY A 242 1.39 -9.66 -6.49
C GLY A 242 1.49 -10.84 -5.53
N LEU A 243 1.06 -10.63 -4.28
CA LEU A 243 0.97 -11.69 -3.27
C LEU A 243 0.07 -12.83 -3.74
N GLY A 244 -1.13 -12.52 -4.22
CA GLY A 244 -2.09 -13.53 -4.69
C GLY A 244 -1.57 -14.35 -5.86
N GLU A 245 -0.87 -13.72 -6.81
CA GLU A 245 -0.23 -14.40 -7.94
C GLU A 245 0.87 -15.37 -7.49
N ALA A 246 1.72 -14.95 -6.54
CA ALA A 246 2.74 -15.83 -5.97
C ALA A 246 2.11 -17.05 -5.30
N VAL A 247 1.07 -16.84 -4.49
CA VAL A 247 0.36 -17.91 -3.78
C VAL A 247 -0.33 -18.87 -4.75
N LEU A 248 -1.00 -18.38 -5.79
CA LEU A 248 -1.61 -19.26 -6.79
C LEU A 248 -0.55 -20.06 -7.57
N GLY A 249 0.58 -19.43 -7.90
CA GLY A 249 1.73 -20.08 -8.53
C GLY A 249 2.30 -21.21 -7.67
N MET A 250 2.53 -20.95 -6.36
CA MET A 250 2.97 -21.98 -5.41
C MET A 250 1.96 -23.13 -5.31
N THR A 251 0.67 -22.81 -5.26
CA THR A 251 -0.41 -23.81 -5.17
C THR A 251 -0.46 -24.70 -6.41
N SER A 252 -0.33 -24.09 -7.59
CA SER A 252 -0.27 -24.82 -8.85
C SER A 252 0.93 -25.77 -8.92
N GLN A 253 2.11 -25.30 -8.49
CA GLN A 253 3.32 -26.13 -8.44
C GLN A 253 3.19 -27.29 -7.45
N TYR A 254 2.64 -27.02 -6.27
CA TYR A 254 2.43 -28.05 -5.26
C TYR A 254 1.45 -29.13 -5.72
N THR A 255 0.26 -28.73 -6.17
CA THR A 255 -0.80 -29.65 -6.60
C THR A 255 -0.44 -30.41 -7.87
N GLY A 256 0.41 -29.83 -8.74
CA GLY A 256 0.94 -30.48 -9.93
C GLY A 256 1.99 -31.56 -9.64
N LYS A 257 2.66 -31.51 -8.47
CA LYS A 257 3.69 -32.48 -8.05
C LYS A 257 3.19 -33.47 -7.00
N ARG A 258 2.27 -33.05 -6.12
CA ARG A 258 1.73 -33.90 -5.07
C ARG A 258 0.81 -34.96 -5.64
N GLU A 259 1.12 -36.22 -5.40
CA GLU A 259 0.30 -37.35 -5.87
C GLU A 259 -0.55 -37.92 -4.73
N GLN A 260 -1.78 -38.27 -5.05
CA GLN A 260 -2.69 -39.08 -4.25
C GLN A 260 -3.48 -40.00 -5.17
N PHE A 261 -3.74 -41.25 -4.72
CA PHE A 261 -4.44 -42.26 -5.52
C PHE A 261 -3.78 -42.56 -6.87
N GLY A 262 -2.47 -42.33 -6.97
CA GLY A 262 -1.68 -42.59 -8.20
C GLY A 262 -1.72 -41.47 -9.24
N PHE A 263 -2.26 -40.28 -8.90
CA PHE A 263 -2.34 -39.14 -9.80
C PHE A 263 -1.94 -37.85 -9.11
N PRO A 264 -1.40 -36.84 -9.85
CA PRO A 264 -1.22 -35.47 -9.32
C PRO A 264 -2.54 -34.90 -8.81
N VAL A 265 -2.51 -34.24 -7.65
CA VAL A 265 -3.72 -33.71 -7.01
C VAL A 265 -4.42 -32.67 -7.91
N ALA A 266 -3.69 -31.93 -8.73
CA ALA A 266 -4.21 -30.99 -9.72
C ALA A 266 -5.17 -31.63 -10.74
N THR A 267 -5.11 -32.96 -10.96
CA THR A 267 -5.97 -33.65 -11.93
C THR A 267 -7.39 -33.91 -11.42
N PHE A 268 -7.61 -33.77 -10.12
CA PHE A 268 -8.95 -33.91 -9.55
C PHE A 268 -9.79 -32.67 -9.85
N GLN A 269 -11.01 -32.86 -10.38
CA GLN A 269 -11.89 -31.79 -10.79
C GLN A 269 -12.15 -30.75 -9.67
N ALA A 270 -12.32 -31.21 -8.43
CA ALA A 270 -12.54 -30.32 -7.29
C ALA A 270 -11.35 -29.36 -7.05
N VAL A 271 -10.13 -29.80 -7.30
CA VAL A 271 -8.93 -28.98 -7.19
C VAL A 271 -8.82 -28.02 -8.37
N ALA A 272 -9.02 -28.54 -9.59
CA ALA A 272 -8.94 -27.72 -10.80
C ALA A 272 -9.95 -26.56 -10.80
N VAL A 273 -11.21 -26.81 -10.38
CA VAL A 273 -12.25 -25.77 -10.31
C VAL A 273 -11.88 -24.70 -9.28
N GLN A 274 -11.42 -25.10 -8.07
CA GLN A 274 -11.02 -24.14 -7.06
C GLN A 274 -9.83 -23.26 -7.52
N ALA A 275 -8.85 -23.84 -8.20
CA ALA A 275 -7.72 -23.08 -8.74
C ALA A 275 -8.19 -22.12 -9.86
N ALA A 276 -9.12 -22.55 -10.72
CA ALA A 276 -9.69 -21.71 -11.76
C ALA A 276 -10.47 -20.51 -11.19
N ASP A 277 -11.27 -20.72 -10.14
CA ASP A 277 -11.97 -19.63 -9.47
C ASP A 277 -10.98 -18.59 -8.90
N ARG A 278 -9.87 -19.04 -8.34
CA ARG A 278 -8.83 -18.09 -7.83
C ARG A 278 -8.11 -17.37 -8.97
N TYR A 279 -7.91 -18.00 -10.08
CA TYR A 279 -7.41 -17.32 -11.28
C TYR A 279 -8.37 -16.19 -11.73
N ILE A 280 -9.68 -16.45 -11.71
CA ILE A 280 -10.71 -15.44 -12.03
C ILE A 280 -10.64 -14.28 -11.03
N ASP A 281 -10.52 -14.57 -9.73
CA ASP A 281 -10.35 -13.52 -8.71
C ASP A 281 -9.13 -12.63 -9.01
N LEU A 282 -7.97 -13.22 -9.32
CA LEU A 282 -6.76 -12.46 -9.66
C LEU A 282 -6.93 -11.61 -10.93
N ARG A 283 -7.64 -12.11 -11.94
CA ARG A 283 -7.93 -11.32 -13.14
C ARG A 283 -8.85 -10.13 -12.85
N ALA A 284 -9.85 -10.31 -11.97
CA ALA A 284 -10.72 -9.23 -11.55
C ALA A 284 -9.95 -8.17 -10.72
N MET A 285 -9.07 -8.62 -9.79
CA MET A 285 -8.17 -7.73 -9.06
C MET A 285 -7.28 -6.93 -10.01
N GLU A 286 -6.72 -7.58 -11.02
CA GLU A 286 -5.81 -6.96 -11.98
C GLU A 286 -6.50 -5.89 -12.83
N VAL A 287 -7.64 -6.19 -13.45
CA VAL A 287 -8.31 -5.22 -14.33
C VAL A 287 -8.87 -4.02 -13.55
N THR A 288 -9.35 -4.23 -12.33
CA THR A 288 -9.86 -3.14 -11.49
C THR A 288 -8.71 -2.29 -10.93
N LEU A 289 -7.55 -2.89 -10.62
CA LEU A 289 -6.34 -2.16 -10.23
C LEU A 289 -5.88 -1.22 -11.35
N TRP A 290 -5.77 -1.71 -12.58
CA TRP A 290 -5.31 -0.87 -13.70
C TRP A 290 -6.29 0.24 -14.03
N GLN A 291 -7.59 -0.03 -13.90
CA GLN A 291 -8.61 1.01 -14.03
C GLN A 291 -8.42 2.09 -12.95
N ALA A 292 -8.24 1.71 -11.69
CA ALA A 292 -8.04 2.66 -10.58
C ALA A 292 -6.76 3.49 -10.77
N ALA A 293 -5.62 2.83 -11.08
CA ALA A 293 -4.34 3.50 -11.29
C ALA A 293 -4.41 4.50 -12.46
N TRP A 294 -4.99 4.08 -13.58
CA TRP A 294 -5.20 4.95 -14.73
C TRP A 294 -6.08 6.17 -14.41
N ARG A 295 -7.13 5.99 -13.61
CA ARG A 295 -8.03 7.09 -13.19
C ARG A 295 -7.33 8.10 -12.28
N LEU A 296 -6.37 7.68 -11.48
CA LEU A 296 -5.58 8.60 -10.66
C LEU A 296 -4.70 9.52 -11.51
N ASP A 297 -4.12 9.03 -12.60
CA ASP A 297 -3.31 9.85 -13.49
C ASP A 297 -4.15 10.67 -14.47
N ALA A 298 -5.23 10.11 -14.97
CA ALA A 298 -6.16 10.79 -15.88
C ALA A 298 -6.95 11.95 -15.23
N ALA A 299 -7.03 12.00 -13.90
CA ALA A 299 -7.61 13.12 -13.17
C ALA A 299 -6.87 14.45 -13.44
N THR A 300 -5.59 14.38 -13.84
CA THR A 300 -4.83 15.53 -14.32
C THR A 300 -5.11 15.87 -15.77
N GLY A 301 -5.78 14.99 -16.57
CA GLY A 301 -6.03 15.10 -18.00
C GLY A 301 -7.50 15.04 -18.44
N GLY A 302 -8.48 14.94 -17.55
CA GLY A 302 -9.90 15.06 -17.89
C GLY A 302 -10.58 13.82 -18.48
N ALA A 303 -10.04 12.62 -18.29
CA ALA A 303 -10.71 11.38 -18.70
C ALA A 303 -11.91 11.09 -17.79
N GLY A 304 -13.13 11.41 -18.26
CA GLY A 304 -14.38 11.18 -17.54
C GLY A 304 -14.76 9.71 -17.44
N GLY A 305 -15.10 9.26 -16.24
CA GLY A 305 -15.85 8.04 -15.98
C GLY A 305 -17.24 8.37 -15.46
N PRO A 306 -18.13 7.38 -15.32
CA PRO A 306 -19.48 7.59 -14.78
C PRO A 306 -19.49 8.02 -13.32
N LEU A 307 -18.43 7.69 -12.56
CA LEU A 307 -18.22 8.08 -11.16
C LEU A 307 -16.90 8.86 -11.02
N PRO A 308 -16.72 9.65 -9.93
CA PRO A 308 -15.42 10.18 -9.54
C PRO A 308 -14.40 9.07 -9.30
N SER A 309 -13.10 9.37 -9.43
CA SER A 309 -12.00 8.38 -9.27
C SER A 309 -12.02 7.57 -7.96
N PRO A 310 -12.51 8.10 -6.81
CA PRO A 310 -12.70 7.28 -5.61
C PRO A 310 -13.57 6.04 -5.82
N GLY A 311 -14.53 6.09 -6.75
CA GLY A 311 -15.38 4.94 -7.08
C GLY A 311 -14.58 3.80 -7.74
N ASP A 312 -13.68 4.11 -8.66
CA ASP A 312 -12.82 3.12 -9.30
C ASP A 312 -11.84 2.50 -8.28
N VAL A 313 -11.29 3.31 -7.37
CA VAL A 313 -10.42 2.83 -6.29
C VAL A 313 -11.19 1.96 -5.29
N ALA A 314 -12.43 2.32 -4.94
CA ALA A 314 -13.27 1.49 -4.08
C ALA A 314 -13.54 0.11 -4.70
N VAL A 315 -13.88 0.05 -6.00
CA VAL A 315 -14.05 -1.22 -6.73
C VAL A 315 -12.78 -2.05 -6.71
N ALA A 316 -11.62 -1.45 -6.97
CA ALA A 316 -10.34 -2.15 -6.93
C ALA A 316 -10.04 -2.71 -5.52
N LYS A 317 -10.30 -1.92 -4.46
CA LYS A 317 -10.04 -2.35 -3.08
C LYS A 317 -11.01 -3.45 -2.62
N ILE A 318 -12.28 -3.42 -3.04
CA ILE A 318 -13.24 -4.51 -2.80
C ILE A 318 -12.70 -5.82 -3.40
N TRP A 319 -12.33 -5.80 -4.68
CA TRP A 319 -11.78 -6.98 -5.35
C TRP A 319 -10.45 -7.44 -4.74
N ALA A 320 -9.55 -6.52 -4.39
CA ALA A 320 -8.27 -6.85 -3.78
C ALA A 320 -8.44 -7.51 -2.41
N SER A 321 -9.30 -6.95 -1.55
CA SER A 321 -9.55 -7.48 -0.20
C SER A 321 -10.19 -8.86 -0.24
N GLU A 322 -11.27 -9.02 -0.97
CA GLU A 322 -11.98 -10.29 -1.10
C GLU A 322 -11.17 -11.32 -1.91
N GLY A 323 -10.52 -10.89 -2.98
CA GLY A 323 -9.74 -11.76 -3.86
C GLY A 323 -8.52 -12.35 -3.15
N VAL A 324 -7.71 -11.52 -2.50
CA VAL A 324 -6.51 -12.01 -1.79
C VAL A 324 -6.88 -12.96 -0.66
N ARG A 325 -7.96 -12.66 0.09
CA ARG A 325 -8.49 -13.56 1.13
C ARG A 325 -8.88 -14.92 0.56
N ARG A 326 -9.67 -14.94 -0.52
CA ARG A 326 -10.10 -16.20 -1.16
C ARG A 326 -8.92 -17.00 -1.72
N VAL A 327 -7.93 -16.32 -2.31
CA VAL A 327 -6.73 -16.97 -2.86
C VAL A 327 -5.95 -17.69 -1.76
N VAL A 328 -5.63 -17.02 -0.65
CA VAL A 328 -4.83 -17.64 0.42
C VAL A 328 -5.60 -18.73 1.17
N GLN A 329 -6.91 -18.57 1.38
CA GLN A 329 -7.75 -19.60 2.00
C GLN A 329 -7.85 -20.87 1.12
N THR A 330 -8.02 -20.70 -0.18
CA THR A 330 -8.05 -21.83 -1.13
C THR A 330 -6.67 -22.50 -1.19
N ALA A 331 -5.60 -21.72 -1.24
CA ALA A 331 -4.24 -22.25 -1.21
C ALA A 331 -4.00 -23.10 0.05
N GLN A 332 -4.36 -22.59 1.23
CA GLN A 332 -4.25 -23.31 2.48
C GLN A 332 -5.04 -24.63 2.45
N HIS A 333 -6.26 -24.60 1.91
CA HIS A 333 -7.08 -25.79 1.75
C HIS A 333 -6.43 -26.84 0.83
N LEU A 334 -5.91 -26.41 -0.33
CA LEU A 334 -5.31 -27.29 -1.33
C LEU A 334 -3.95 -27.86 -0.91
N HIS A 335 -3.19 -27.16 -0.07
CA HIS A 335 -1.97 -27.68 0.54
C HIS A 335 -2.24 -28.60 1.75
N GLY A 336 -3.40 -28.49 2.37
CA GLY A 336 -3.73 -29.23 3.60
C GLY A 336 -2.77 -28.87 4.74
N GLY A 337 -2.36 -29.87 5.52
CA GLY A 337 -1.43 -29.66 6.64
C GLY A 337 -0.07 -29.08 6.24
N PHE A 338 0.39 -29.34 5.02
CA PHE A 338 1.66 -28.80 4.50
C PHE A 338 1.64 -27.26 4.37
N GLY A 339 0.48 -26.66 4.14
CA GLY A 339 0.34 -25.21 4.06
C GLY A 339 0.56 -24.49 5.40
N ALA A 340 0.49 -25.22 6.53
CA ALA A 340 0.79 -24.71 7.87
C ALA A 340 2.18 -25.12 8.37
N ASP A 341 2.98 -25.80 7.53
CA ASP A 341 4.36 -26.18 7.89
C ASP A 341 5.24 -24.92 8.03
N THR A 342 6.04 -24.88 9.08
CA THR A 342 6.94 -23.76 9.38
C THR A 342 8.04 -23.57 8.34
N ASP A 343 8.46 -24.65 7.70
CA ASP A 343 9.49 -24.66 6.65
C ASP A 343 8.93 -24.29 5.26
N TYR A 344 7.60 -24.12 5.15
CA TYR A 344 6.95 -23.74 3.90
C TYR A 344 6.34 -22.34 4.01
N PRO A 345 6.64 -21.41 3.10
CA PRO A 345 6.36 -19.98 3.31
C PRO A 345 4.88 -19.58 3.22
N LEU A 346 3.94 -20.47 2.87
CA LEU A 346 2.53 -20.14 2.64
C LEU A 346 1.88 -19.44 3.83
N HIS A 347 2.22 -19.82 5.06
CA HIS A 347 1.69 -19.20 6.28
C HIS A 347 2.06 -17.70 6.39
N ARG A 348 3.25 -17.29 5.88
CA ARG A 348 3.67 -15.90 5.85
C ARG A 348 2.85 -15.09 4.85
N TYR A 349 2.62 -15.66 3.67
CA TYR A 349 1.71 -15.05 2.69
C TYR A 349 0.29 -14.90 3.24
N HIS A 350 -0.19 -15.89 4.02
CA HIS A 350 -1.51 -15.83 4.63
C HIS A 350 -1.61 -14.68 5.64
N ALA A 351 -0.61 -14.50 6.49
CA ALA A 351 -0.57 -13.42 7.47
C ALA A 351 -0.52 -12.03 6.80
N TRP A 352 0.30 -11.87 5.78
CA TRP A 352 0.39 -10.63 4.99
C TRP A 352 -0.88 -10.35 4.20
N ALA A 353 -1.50 -11.37 3.62
CA ALA A 353 -2.78 -11.22 2.94
C ALA A 353 -3.86 -10.65 3.87
N LYS A 354 -3.89 -11.10 5.14
CA LYS A 354 -4.83 -10.57 6.12
C LYS A 354 -4.55 -9.10 6.46
N GLN A 355 -3.31 -8.69 6.54
CA GLN A 355 -2.94 -7.29 6.71
C GLN A 355 -3.41 -6.45 5.52
N LEU A 356 -3.10 -6.86 4.28
CA LEU A 356 -3.49 -6.12 3.07
C LEU A 356 -5.01 -6.09 2.85
N GLU A 357 -5.73 -7.15 3.24
CA GLU A 357 -7.21 -7.19 3.23
C GLU A 357 -7.80 -6.07 4.08
N LEU A 358 -7.24 -5.83 5.27
CA LEU A 358 -7.77 -4.89 6.25
C LEU A 358 -7.20 -3.48 6.15
N GLN A 359 -6.00 -3.34 5.59
CA GLN A 359 -5.30 -2.05 5.47
C GLN A 359 -6.14 -1.05 4.66
N LEU A 360 -6.30 0.17 5.20
CA LEU A 360 -7.11 1.25 4.61
C LEU A 360 -8.59 0.87 4.39
N GLY A 361 -9.14 0.07 5.27
CA GLY A 361 -10.52 -0.39 5.24
C GLY A 361 -10.70 -1.75 4.53
N PRO A 362 -11.51 -2.65 5.11
CA PRO A 362 -11.91 -3.90 4.48
C PRO A 362 -12.89 -3.65 3.31
N ALA A 363 -13.22 -4.70 2.55
CA ALA A 363 -14.16 -4.62 1.43
C ALA A 363 -15.49 -3.92 1.82
N ALA A 364 -16.06 -4.25 2.97
CA ALA A 364 -17.33 -3.67 3.43
C ALA A 364 -17.29 -2.14 3.57
N ALA A 365 -16.18 -1.56 4.05
CA ALA A 365 -16.04 -0.11 4.15
C ALA A 365 -16.01 0.55 2.75
N HIS A 366 -15.37 -0.09 1.78
CA HIS A 366 -15.34 0.40 0.40
C HIS A 366 -16.65 0.17 -0.35
N GLU A 367 -17.42 -0.87 -0.01
CA GLU A 367 -18.78 -1.09 -0.51
C GLU A 367 -19.72 0.02 -0.01
N GLU A 368 -19.64 0.39 1.27
CA GLU A 368 -20.40 1.50 1.85
C GLU A 368 -20.03 2.82 1.17
N ALA A 369 -18.74 3.16 1.06
CA ALA A 369 -18.28 4.36 0.38
C ALA A 369 -18.70 4.41 -1.10
N LEU A 370 -18.67 3.28 -1.80
CA LEU A 370 -19.16 3.19 -3.18
C LEU A 370 -20.68 3.41 -3.25
N GLY A 371 -21.45 2.89 -2.28
CA GLY A 371 -22.88 3.12 -2.14
C GLY A 371 -23.22 4.61 -1.99
N ASP A 372 -22.47 5.33 -1.16
CA ASP A 372 -22.63 6.78 -0.95
C ASP A 372 -22.29 7.57 -2.22
N LEU A 373 -21.22 7.18 -2.94
CA LEU A 373 -20.88 7.80 -4.22
C LEU A 373 -21.98 7.58 -5.28
N LEU A 374 -22.56 6.40 -5.36
CA LEU A 374 -23.66 6.10 -6.29
C LEU A 374 -24.93 6.87 -5.93
N ALA A 375 -25.20 7.08 -4.65
CA ALA A 375 -26.33 7.89 -4.19
C ALA A 375 -26.13 9.38 -4.53
N ALA A 376 -24.89 9.88 -4.40
CA ALA A 376 -24.55 11.27 -4.74
C ALA A 376 -24.46 11.51 -6.26
N HIS A 377 -24.11 10.48 -7.05
CA HIS A 377 -23.93 10.55 -8.49
C HIS A 377 -24.73 9.45 -9.19
N PRO A 378 -26.07 9.55 -9.25
CA PRO A 378 -26.89 8.52 -9.86
C PRO A 378 -26.48 8.25 -11.31
N LEU A 379 -26.28 6.99 -11.65
CA LEU A 379 -26.04 6.58 -13.04
C LEU A 379 -27.32 6.79 -13.85
N ALA A 380 -27.22 7.48 -14.99
CA ALA A 380 -28.36 7.78 -15.87
C ALA A 380 -28.81 6.52 -16.64
#